data_1597ab38ac4a6c01b6403cf06cd31f43
#
_entry.id   1597ab38ac4a6c01b6403cf06cd31f43
#
_cell.length_a   1.000
_cell.length_b   1.000
_cell.length_c   1.000
_cell.angle_alpha   90.00
_cell.angle_beta   90.00
_cell.angle_gamma   90.00
#
_symmetry.space_group_name_H-M   'P 1'
#
loop_
_entity.id
_entity.type
_entity.pdbx_description
1 polymer ?
#
loop_
_entity_poly.entity_id
_entity_poly.type
_entity_poly.pdbx_seq_one_letter_code
_entity_poly.pdbx_strand_id
1 'polypeptide(L)'
;MAKSRSSHSSKRLPPASARRAVVDHGFIPTRAKLIEVAAFLDRVERYETADDFRCAALRDAARLLVDGRPERARRILEKLSDPTTEPEAVSSGKAALGAWQRPAIAQARGKKK
;
A
#
# COMPACT_ATOMS: atom_id res chain seq x y z
N MET A 1 -29.70 -5.84 -31.27
CA MET A 1 -29.34 -5.84 -30.92
C MET A 1 -28.81 -5.63 -30.01
N ALA A 2 -28.76 -5.57 -29.51
CA ALA A 2 -28.46 -5.38 -28.59
C ALA A 2 -27.42 -4.95 -28.17
N LYS A 3 -26.97 -4.77 -28.22
CA LYS A 3 -26.07 -4.39 -27.91
C LYS A 3 -25.87 -3.38 -27.32
N SER A 4 -26.44 -2.83 -27.04
CA SER A 4 -26.27 -1.75 -26.49
C SER A 4 -25.61 -1.70 -25.30
N ARG A 5 -25.44 -2.57 -24.74
CA ARG A 5 -24.76 -2.59 -23.68
C ARG A 5 -23.54 -1.95 -23.78
N SER A 6 -23.14 -1.55 -24.75
CA SER A 6 -21.91 -0.87 -24.88
C SER A 6 -21.82 0.32 -23.97
N SER A 7 -22.90 0.80 -23.48
CA SER A 7 -22.80 1.91 -22.59
C SER A 7 -21.99 1.59 -21.36
N HIS A 8 -21.71 0.34 -21.11
CA HIS A 8 -20.91 0.00 -20.01
C HIS A 8 -19.53 -0.42 -20.43
N SER A 9 -19.01 0.23 -21.43
CA SER A 9 -17.73 -0.18 -21.95
C SER A 9 -16.63 -0.11 -20.91
N SER A 10 -16.76 0.75 -19.91
CA SER A 10 -15.72 0.80 -18.89
C SER A 10 -15.64 -0.49 -18.11
N LYS A 11 -16.69 -1.27 -18.08
CA LYS A 11 -16.67 -2.53 -17.40
C LYS A 11 -16.42 -3.71 -18.29
N ARG A 12 -16.27 -3.45 -19.57
CA ARG A 12 -16.04 -4.50 -20.50
C ARG A 12 -14.65 -5.05 -20.35
N LEU A 13 -14.50 -6.33 -20.32
CA LEU A 13 -13.19 -6.93 -20.21
C LEU A 13 -12.47 -6.87 -21.55
N PRO A 14 -11.17 -6.69 -21.52
CA PRO A 14 -10.38 -6.75 -22.74
C PRO A 14 -10.41 -8.17 -23.33
N PRO A 15 -9.99 -8.34 -24.56
CA PRO A 15 -9.89 -9.68 -25.14
C PRO A 15 -9.01 -10.60 -24.30
N ALA A 16 -9.24 -11.90 -24.45
CA ALA A 16 -8.52 -12.87 -23.65
C ALA A 16 -7.01 -12.75 -23.81
N SER A 17 -6.53 -12.47 -25.02
CA SER A 17 -5.08 -12.34 -25.22
C SER A 17 -4.53 -11.14 -24.46
N ALA A 18 -5.26 -10.04 -24.43
CA ALA A 18 -4.78 -8.87 -23.71
C ALA A 18 -4.82 -9.12 -22.21
N ARG A 19 -5.82 -9.85 -21.73
CA ARG A 19 -5.90 -10.14 -20.30
C ARG A 19 -4.73 -11.01 -19.86
N ARG A 20 -4.38 -11.99 -20.71
CA ARG A 20 -3.28 -12.83 -20.38
C ARG A 20 -1.97 -12.07 -20.40
N ALA A 21 -1.82 -11.11 -21.32
CA ALA A 21 -0.60 -10.34 -21.40
C ALA A 21 -0.32 -9.56 -20.12
N VAL A 22 -1.37 -9.15 -19.39
CA VAL A 22 -1.15 -8.47 -18.12
C VAL A 22 -0.37 -9.36 -17.17
N VAL A 23 -0.76 -10.62 -17.08
CA VAL A 23 -0.05 -11.55 -16.22
C VAL A 23 1.31 -11.90 -16.79
N ASP A 24 1.37 -12.17 -18.11
CA ASP A 24 2.62 -12.58 -18.72
C ASP A 24 3.72 -11.55 -18.56
N HIS A 25 3.38 -10.29 -18.70
CA HIS A 25 4.39 -9.24 -18.61
C HIS A 25 4.62 -8.75 -17.20
N GLY A 26 3.68 -8.93 -16.33
CA GLY A 26 3.78 -8.36 -14.99
C GLY A 26 4.19 -9.32 -13.90
N PHE A 27 4.08 -10.63 -14.13
CA PHE A 27 4.26 -11.57 -13.05
C PHE A 27 5.68 -11.58 -12.49
N ILE A 28 6.68 -11.72 -13.33
CA ILE A 28 8.05 -11.85 -12.85
C ILE A 28 8.51 -10.60 -12.10
N PRO A 29 8.33 -9.39 -12.64
CA PRO A 29 8.74 -8.22 -11.86
C PRO A 29 7.95 -8.07 -10.56
N THR A 30 6.68 -8.42 -10.55
CA THR A 30 5.89 -8.30 -9.34
C THR A 30 6.31 -9.35 -8.31
N ARG A 31 6.57 -10.56 -8.77
CA ARG A 31 7.08 -11.60 -7.89
C ARG A 31 8.36 -11.15 -7.20
N ALA A 32 9.27 -10.54 -7.96
CA ALA A 32 10.52 -10.08 -7.37
C ALA A 32 10.29 -9.04 -6.29
N LYS A 33 9.35 -8.11 -6.52
CA LYS A 33 9.08 -7.08 -5.54
C LYS A 33 8.47 -7.67 -4.27
N LEU A 34 7.61 -8.65 -4.41
CA LEU A 34 7.01 -9.27 -3.25
C LEU A 34 8.06 -9.99 -2.41
N ILE A 35 8.98 -10.68 -3.08
CA ILE A 35 10.04 -11.36 -2.37
C ILE A 35 10.94 -10.36 -1.66
N GLU A 36 11.18 -9.19 -2.29
CA GLU A 36 11.98 -8.15 -1.67
C GLU A 36 11.31 -7.63 -0.40
N VAL A 37 10.00 -7.45 -0.43
CA VAL A 37 9.29 -7.00 0.76
C VAL A 37 9.42 -8.04 1.87
N ALA A 38 9.24 -9.31 1.52
CA ALA A 38 9.35 -10.36 2.53
C ALA A 38 10.75 -10.41 3.13
N ALA A 39 11.77 -10.30 2.30
CA ALA A 39 13.14 -10.33 2.80
C ALA A 39 13.44 -9.14 3.69
N PHE A 40 12.85 -7.98 3.36
CA PHE A 40 13.01 -6.81 4.20
C PHE A 40 12.41 -7.05 5.59
N LEU A 41 11.21 -7.62 5.64
CA LEU A 41 10.57 -7.88 6.92
C LEU A 41 11.34 -8.90 7.73
N ASP A 42 11.91 -9.90 7.08
CA ASP A 42 12.75 -10.85 7.77
C ASP A 42 13.98 -10.19 8.38
N ARG A 43 14.56 -9.25 7.64
CA ARG A 43 15.74 -8.54 8.14
C ARG A 43 15.38 -7.66 9.32
N VAL A 44 14.23 -6.99 9.23
CA VAL A 44 13.78 -6.14 10.30
C VAL A 44 13.64 -6.92 11.60
N GLU A 45 13.10 -8.13 11.50
CA GLU A 45 12.94 -8.96 12.68
C GLU A 45 14.29 -9.44 13.21
N ARG A 46 15.18 -9.78 12.31
CA ARG A 46 16.49 -10.29 12.71
C ARG A 46 17.29 -9.23 13.46
N TYR A 47 17.10 -7.96 13.10
CA TYR A 47 17.82 -6.89 13.76
C TYR A 47 17.00 -6.21 14.85
N GLU A 48 15.86 -6.81 15.19
CA GLU A 48 15.02 -6.35 16.29
C GLU A 48 14.55 -4.92 16.14
N THR A 49 14.17 -4.56 14.91
CA THR A 49 13.66 -3.23 14.65
C THR A 49 12.22 -3.27 14.17
N ALA A 50 11.52 -4.36 14.48
CA ALA A 50 10.16 -4.52 13.98
C ALA A 50 9.18 -3.52 14.60
N ASP A 51 9.54 -2.90 15.72
CA ASP A 51 8.68 -1.93 16.36
C ASP A 51 8.78 -0.53 15.76
N ASP A 52 9.67 -0.33 14.79
CA ASP A 52 9.73 0.94 14.07
C ASP A 52 8.37 1.21 13.44
N PHE A 53 7.89 2.47 13.55
CA PHE A 53 6.55 2.78 13.06
C PHE A 53 6.43 2.55 11.55
N ARG A 54 7.52 2.68 10.81
CA ARG A 54 7.48 2.44 9.37
C ARG A 54 7.25 0.97 9.07
N CYS A 55 7.80 0.10 9.88
CA CYS A 55 7.61 -1.34 9.70
C CYS A 55 6.20 -1.75 10.04
N ALA A 56 5.64 -1.16 11.10
CA ALA A 56 4.25 -1.44 11.44
C ALA A 56 3.33 -0.93 10.34
N ALA A 57 3.60 0.25 9.80
CA ALA A 57 2.78 0.79 8.72
C ALA A 57 2.85 -0.08 7.48
N LEU A 58 4.04 -0.60 7.17
CA LEU A 58 4.21 -1.44 6.01
C LEU A 58 3.44 -2.76 6.18
N ARG A 59 3.48 -3.35 7.36
CA ARG A 59 2.73 -4.58 7.60
C ARG A 59 1.24 -4.35 7.50
N ASP A 60 0.75 -3.22 8.04
CA ASP A 60 -0.66 -2.90 7.93
C ASP A 60 -1.07 -2.69 6.47
N ALA A 61 -0.22 -2.01 5.71
CA ALA A 61 -0.51 -1.78 4.30
C ALA A 61 -0.48 -3.10 3.52
N ALA A 62 0.42 -4.00 3.89
CA ALA A 62 0.53 -5.27 3.19
C ALA A 62 -0.75 -6.10 3.33
N ARG A 63 -1.48 -5.94 4.43
CA ARG A 63 -2.73 -6.68 4.58
C ARG A 63 -3.76 -6.30 3.55
N LEU A 64 -3.65 -5.09 3.02
CA LEU A 64 -4.58 -4.64 1.99
C LEU A 64 -4.38 -5.35 0.67
N LEU A 65 -3.22 -5.98 0.48
CA LEU A 65 -2.97 -6.69 -0.77
C LEU A 65 -3.90 -7.89 -0.94
N VAL A 66 -4.30 -8.49 0.15
CA VAL A 66 -5.04 -9.75 0.08
C VAL A 66 -6.43 -9.66 0.69
N ASP A 67 -6.95 -8.45 0.85
CA ASP A 67 -8.25 -8.32 1.50
C ASP A 67 -9.43 -8.48 0.53
N GLY A 68 -9.16 -8.74 -0.74
CA GLY A 68 -10.23 -9.00 -1.70
C GLY A 68 -10.92 -7.77 -2.24
N ARG A 69 -10.48 -6.57 -1.84
CA ARG A 69 -11.13 -5.35 -2.29
C ARG A 69 -10.32 -4.70 -3.39
N PRO A 70 -10.97 -3.92 -4.26
CA PRO A 70 -10.27 -3.33 -5.39
C PRO A 70 -9.46 -2.09 -4.99
N GLU A 71 -8.73 -1.56 -5.95
CA GLU A 71 -7.96 -0.32 -5.81
C GLU A 71 -6.91 -0.41 -4.72
N ARG A 72 -6.25 -1.55 -4.69
CA ARG A 72 -5.26 -1.81 -3.65
C ARG A 72 -4.14 -0.78 -3.64
N ALA A 73 -3.66 -0.38 -4.81
CA ALA A 73 -2.54 0.56 -4.85
C ALA A 73 -2.93 1.90 -4.23
N ARG A 74 -4.12 2.40 -4.56
CA ARG A 74 -4.58 3.65 -4.00
C ARG A 74 -4.77 3.53 -2.49
N ARG A 75 -5.36 2.44 -2.04
CA ARG A 75 -5.62 2.25 -0.61
C ARG A 75 -4.32 2.11 0.18
N ILE A 76 -3.33 1.46 -0.39
CA ILE A 76 -2.03 1.33 0.27
C ILE A 76 -1.34 2.68 0.32
N LEU A 77 -1.39 3.43 -0.77
CA LEU A 77 -0.79 4.74 -0.79
C LEU A 77 -1.43 5.65 0.27
N GLU A 78 -2.75 5.59 0.37
CA GLU A 78 -3.45 6.39 1.38
C GLU A 78 -3.09 5.95 2.79
N LYS A 79 -2.93 4.65 2.98
CA LYS A 79 -2.58 4.14 4.30
C LYS A 79 -1.21 4.63 4.75
N LEU A 80 -0.29 4.76 3.82
CA LEU A 80 1.06 5.19 4.16
C LEU A 80 1.22 6.70 4.16
N SER A 81 0.22 7.43 3.70
CA SER A 81 0.33 8.87 3.58
C SER A 81 -0.21 9.59 4.80
N ASP A 82 0.27 10.81 4.97
CA ASP A 82 -0.21 11.67 6.04
C ASP A 82 -1.66 12.07 5.73
N PRO A 83 -2.60 11.81 6.61
CA PRO A 83 -4.00 12.13 6.33
C PRO A 83 -4.35 13.61 6.46
N THR A 84 -3.46 14.44 6.97
CA THR A 84 -3.79 15.84 7.12
C THR A 84 -3.90 16.50 5.77
N THR A 85 -4.83 17.45 5.66
CA THR A 85 -5.04 18.13 4.40
C THR A 85 -4.44 19.53 4.39
N GLU A 86 -3.99 20.02 5.52
CA GLU A 86 -3.40 21.33 5.59
C GLU A 86 -1.91 21.25 5.54
N PRO A 87 -1.26 22.11 4.76
CA PRO A 87 0.19 22.08 4.71
C PRO A 87 0.76 22.51 6.06
N GLU A 88 1.88 21.92 6.41
CA GLU A 88 2.56 22.32 7.62
C GLU A 88 3.30 23.61 7.38
N ALA A 89 3.29 24.46 8.39
CA ALA A 89 4.02 25.70 8.29
C ALA A 89 5.52 25.47 8.17
N VAL A 90 5.99 24.46 8.87
CA VAL A 90 7.41 24.15 8.84
C VAL A 90 7.56 22.70 8.48
N SER A 91 8.40 22.42 7.53
CA SER A 91 8.61 21.04 7.14
C SER A 91 9.31 20.29 8.25
N SER A 92 8.74 19.20 8.66
CA SER A 92 9.33 18.41 9.71
C SER A 92 10.25 17.33 9.17
N GLY A 93 10.25 17.13 7.88
CA GLY A 93 11.03 16.06 7.29
C GLY A 93 10.36 14.73 7.33
N LYS A 94 9.24 14.63 8.01
CA LYS A 94 8.58 13.33 8.14
C LYS A 94 7.97 12.84 6.86
N ALA A 95 7.61 13.74 5.96
CA ALA A 95 7.04 13.32 4.70
C ALA A 95 8.00 12.46 3.91
N ALA A 96 9.30 12.61 4.14
CA ALA A 96 10.27 11.85 3.39
C ALA A 96 10.48 10.45 3.94
N LEU A 97 9.82 10.10 5.04
CA LEU A 97 10.03 8.78 5.63
C LEU A 97 9.22 7.68 4.99
N GLY A 98 8.28 8.02 4.13
CA GLY A 98 7.50 7.01 3.43
C GLY A 98 6.33 6.44 4.20
N ALA A 99 6.12 6.86 5.44
CA ALA A 99 4.98 6.41 6.23
C ALA A 99 4.62 7.50 7.22
N TRP A 100 3.33 7.63 7.46
CA TRP A 100 2.85 8.63 8.40
C TRP A 100 3.00 8.12 9.83
N GLN A 101 3.47 8.97 10.70
CA GLN A 101 3.63 8.61 12.10
C GLN A 101 2.59 9.36 12.91
N ARG A 102 1.91 8.58 13.77
CA ARG A 102 0.87 9.15 14.60
C ARG A 102 1.46 10.19 15.55
N PRO A 103 0.73 11.25 15.85
CA PRO A 103 1.26 12.27 16.75
C PRO A 103 1.65 11.71 18.12
N ALA A 104 2.64 12.33 18.71
CA ALA A 104 3.21 11.86 19.96
C ALA A 104 2.23 11.85 21.10
N ILE A 105 1.29 12.76 21.10
CA ILE A 105 0.32 12.81 22.15
C ILE A 105 -0.48 11.54 22.25
N ALA A 106 -0.87 10.97 21.14
CA ALA A 106 -1.59 9.73 21.15
C ALA A 106 -0.72 8.61 21.68
N GLN A 107 0.56 8.64 21.36
CA GLN A 107 1.45 7.63 21.86
C GLN A 107 1.61 7.74 23.35
N ALA A 108 1.73 8.91 23.86
CA ALA A 108 1.90 9.10 25.28
C ALA A 108 0.70 8.55 26.04
N ARG A 109 -0.49 8.79 25.54
CA ARG A 109 -1.60 8.26 26.16
C ARG A 109 -1.61 6.79 26.16
N GLY A 110 -1.23 6.19 25.11
CA GLY A 110 -1.19 4.75 25.03
C GLY A 110 -0.24 4.16 26.02
N LYS A 111 0.84 4.87 26.39
CA LYS A 111 1.77 4.33 27.26
C LYS A 111 1.37 4.43 28.66
N LYS A 112 0.47 5.17 29.04
CA LYS A 112 0.17 5.30 30.33
C LYS A 112 -0.19 4.12 30.90
N LYS A 113 -0.35 3.45 31.03
CA LYS A 113 -0.57 2.36 31.59
C LYS A 113 -0.52 2.10 32.49
#